data_fdd6cb9971ddc40b24b59812a513c346
#
_entry.id   fdd6cb9971ddc40b24b59812a513c346
#
_cell.length_a   1.000
_cell.length_b   1.000
_cell.length_c   1.000
_cell.angle_alpha   90.00
_cell.angle_beta   90.00
_cell.angle_gamma   90.00
#
_symmetry.space_group_name_H-M   'P 1'
#
loop_
_entity.id
_entity.type
_entity.pdbx_description
1 polymer ?
#
loop_
_entity_poly.entity_id
_entity_poly.type
_entity_poly.pdbx_seq_one_letter_code
_entity_poly.pdbx_strand_id
1 'polypeptide(L)'
;MKSKKLCAAVLAATLGLGFMAATPHSEAATRAELAQISVNQKGTNFQYWNKDAKSYQALVSYVKDVTNPKSQNYIPIEDRIAVFDLDGTLICETTPSYFEWMMYLERALNDPTFTPKAEDREYAKVVKKAIYETGIPGDMERKEAKSQASVFAGMTLPEYEAYVKKFMQTPAEGMNNLKRGDSFYLPMVEVVSYLHANNFKIFIVSGSDRQALRILTDGIMPIEKDNIIGTDVWNLASHQGNTDGLDYLYEKNDEVIRGEFVLKDVKMNKVSNIAREIGQQPVLAFGNSSGDSSMFNYTIVNNKYKALAFSLLCDDTERELGNQKKADKMRASCEKYGWIPVSMRDDFKTIYGDNVTRAK
;
A
#
# COMPACT_ATOMS: atom_id res chain seq x y z
N MET A 1 -6.11 41.56 -66.26
CA MET A 1 -6.71 41.44 -64.95
C MET A 1 -5.89 40.41 -64.17
N LYS A 2 -5.29 40.78 -63.05
CA LYS A 2 -4.20 40.08 -62.38
C LYS A 2 -4.74 39.00 -61.41
N SER A 3 -4.36 37.74 -61.59
CA SER A 3 -4.61 36.64 -60.69
C SER A 3 -3.59 36.65 -59.54
N LYS A 4 -4.06 36.75 -58.31
CA LYS A 4 -3.25 36.61 -57.11
C LYS A 4 -3.13 35.13 -56.74
N LYS A 5 -1.94 34.59 -56.78
CA LYS A 5 -1.62 33.28 -56.21
C LYS A 5 -1.41 33.40 -54.70
N LEU A 6 -2.19 32.64 -53.93
CA LEU A 6 -2.05 32.52 -52.49
C LEU A 6 -1.07 31.37 -52.20
N CYS A 7 0.09 31.67 -51.63
CA CYS A 7 1.03 30.65 -51.12
C CYS A 7 0.57 30.26 -49.69
N ALA A 8 0.22 28.99 -49.53
CA ALA A 8 0.02 28.41 -48.22
C ALA A 8 1.38 27.94 -47.67
N ALA A 9 1.84 28.56 -46.59
CA ALA A 9 3.00 28.13 -45.84
C ALA A 9 2.59 27.00 -44.88
N VAL A 10 3.15 25.81 -45.10
CA VAL A 10 3.02 24.69 -44.18
C VAL A 10 4.05 24.87 -43.05
N LEU A 11 3.59 25.14 -41.85
CA LEU A 11 4.42 25.20 -40.66
C LEU A 11 4.57 23.77 -40.13
N ALA A 12 5.76 23.17 -40.35
CA ALA A 12 6.13 21.91 -39.74
C ALA A 12 6.52 22.18 -38.26
N ALA A 13 5.65 21.79 -37.34
CA ALA A 13 5.96 21.77 -35.92
C ALA A 13 6.82 20.53 -35.61
N THR A 14 8.10 20.73 -35.48
CA THR A 14 9.02 19.73 -34.91
C THR A 14 8.74 19.64 -33.41
N LEU A 15 8.09 18.57 -32.99
CA LEU A 15 8.03 18.16 -31.57
C LEU A 15 9.42 17.73 -31.13
N GLY A 16 10.16 18.66 -30.54
CA GLY A 16 11.37 18.37 -29.82
C GLY A 16 11.02 17.58 -28.56
N LEU A 17 11.34 16.30 -28.52
CA LEU A 17 11.43 15.51 -27.30
C LEU A 17 12.59 16.11 -26.47
N GLY A 18 12.26 17.09 -25.64
CA GLY A 18 13.16 17.58 -24.61
C GLY A 18 13.32 16.48 -23.57
N PHE A 19 14.51 15.88 -23.51
CA PHE A 19 14.97 15.20 -22.31
C PHE A 19 14.99 16.25 -21.19
N MET A 20 13.97 16.27 -20.34
CA MET A 20 14.05 16.99 -19.09
C MET A 20 15.09 16.28 -18.23
N ALA A 21 16.27 16.88 -18.10
CA ALA A 21 17.20 16.54 -17.04
C ALA A 21 16.44 16.70 -15.73
N ALA A 22 16.32 15.61 -14.96
CA ALA A 22 15.68 15.63 -13.65
C ALA A 22 16.44 16.67 -12.79
N THR A 23 15.79 17.76 -12.48
CA THR A 23 16.26 18.69 -11.43
C THR A 23 16.25 17.90 -10.12
N PRO A 24 17.27 18.05 -9.26
CA PRO A 24 17.26 17.41 -7.97
C PRO A 24 16.05 17.93 -7.18
N HIS A 25 15.09 17.04 -6.89
CA HIS A 25 13.89 17.37 -6.14
C HIS A 25 14.28 17.71 -4.69
N SER A 26 13.75 18.81 -4.17
CA SER A 26 13.97 19.23 -2.77
C SER A 26 13.07 18.52 -1.77
N GLU A 27 12.16 17.67 -2.24
CA GLU A 27 11.17 16.92 -1.46
C GLU A 27 11.07 15.47 -1.97
N ALA A 28 10.31 14.62 -1.25
CA ALA A 28 9.94 13.30 -1.73
C ALA A 28 9.26 13.36 -3.11
N ALA A 29 9.27 12.25 -3.83
CA ALA A 29 8.51 12.13 -5.07
C ALA A 29 7.02 12.42 -4.79
N THR A 30 6.47 13.36 -5.52
CA THR A 30 5.04 13.72 -5.42
C THR A 30 4.17 12.55 -5.94
N ARG A 31 2.89 12.54 -5.56
CA ARG A 31 1.93 11.54 -6.08
C ARG A 31 1.90 11.50 -7.62
N ALA A 32 2.03 12.66 -8.29
CA ALA A 32 2.06 12.74 -9.74
C ALA A 32 3.33 12.09 -10.32
N GLU A 33 4.47 12.23 -9.66
CA GLU A 33 5.73 11.59 -10.05
C GLU A 33 5.71 10.08 -9.76
N LEU A 34 5.15 9.67 -8.60
CA LEU A 34 4.92 8.26 -8.29
C LEU A 34 4.08 7.57 -9.38
N ALA A 35 3.02 8.24 -9.85
CA ALA A 35 2.15 7.73 -10.93
C ALA A 35 2.85 7.60 -12.30
N GLN A 36 3.99 8.28 -12.50
CA GLN A 36 4.79 8.17 -13.74
C GLN A 36 5.81 7.03 -13.71
N ILE A 37 6.00 6.39 -12.55
CA ILE A 37 6.94 5.26 -12.43
C ILE A 37 6.41 4.10 -13.26
N SER A 38 7.17 3.73 -14.29
CA SER A 38 6.82 2.63 -15.17
C SER A 38 8.01 1.71 -15.46
N VAL A 39 7.77 0.41 -15.39
CA VAL A 39 8.76 -0.61 -15.71
C VAL A 39 8.25 -1.44 -16.89
N ASN A 40 9.09 -1.61 -17.91
CA ASN A 40 8.73 -2.37 -19.10
C ASN A 40 8.64 -3.88 -18.83
N GLN A 41 7.96 -4.63 -19.70
CA GLN A 41 7.80 -6.08 -19.56
C GLN A 41 9.12 -6.85 -19.40
N LYS A 42 10.23 -6.33 -19.93
CA LYS A 42 11.55 -6.98 -19.84
C LYS A 42 12.26 -6.71 -18.50
N GLY A 43 11.73 -5.80 -17.70
CA GLY A 43 12.35 -5.38 -16.43
C GLY A 43 13.70 -4.69 -16.59
N THR A 44 14.00 -4.17 -17.80
CA THR A 44 15.33 -3.62 -18.11
C THR A 44 15.52 -2.22 -17.54
N ASN A 45 14.44 -1.49 -17.26
CA ASN A 45 14.43 -0.11 -16.82
C ASN A 45 14.10 0.11 -15.33
N PHE A 46 14.24 -0.92 -14.49
CA PHE A 46 14.24 -0.72 -13.04
C PHE A 46 15.35 0.26 -12.65
N GLN A 47 15.00 1.31 -11.94
CA GLN A 47 15.91 2.40 -11.55
C GLN A 47 16.32 2.32 -10.08
N TYR A 48 15.39 1.92 -9.21
CA TYR A 48 15.55 2.02 -7.76
C TYR A 48 16.04 0.73 -7.08
N TRP A 49 16.20 -0.36 -7.85
CA TRP A 49 16.74 -1.63 -7.37
C TRP A 49 18.24 -1.79 -7.66
N ASN A 50 18.93 -2.44 -6.72
CA ASN A 50 20.22 -3.04 -7.01
C ASN A 50 19.99 -4.31 -7.85
N LYS A 51 20.42 -4.30 -9.11
CA LYS A 51 20.18 -5.42 -10.04
C LYS A 51 20.97 -6.69 -9.72
N ASP A 52 22.01 -6.58 -8.86
CA ASP A 52 22.77 -7.71 -8.37
C ASP A 52 22.11 -8.37 -7.14
N ALA A 53 21.07 -7.75 -6.57
CA ALA A 53 20.31 -8.32 -5.46
C ALA A 53 19.61 -9.64 -5.86
N LYS A 54 19.76 -10.65 -5.02
CA LYS A 54 19.16 -11.97 -5.26
C LYS A 54 17.63 -11.92 -5.33
N SER A 55 17.00 -11.06 -4.53
CA SER A 55 15.55 -10.84 -4.54
C SER A 55 15.07 -10.26 -5.85
N TYR A 56 15.77 -9.26 -6.41
CA TYR A 56 15.50 -8.70 -7.73
C TYR A 56 15.62 -9.76 -8.82
N GLN A 57 16.74 -10.50 -8.83
CA GLN A 57 16.99 -11.55 -9.82
C GLN A 57 15.93 -12.66 -9.75
N ALA A 58 15.52 -13.05 -8.54
CA ALA A 58 14.47 -14.02 -8.33
C ALA A 58 13.13 -13.54 -8.91
N LEU A 59 12.72 -12.28 -8.63
CA LEU A 59 11.49 -11.70 -9.16
C LEU A 59 11.50 -11.64 -10.70
N VAL A 60 12.56 -11.07 -11.29
CA VAL A 60 12.64 -10.91 -12.75
C VAL A 60 12.71 -12.26 -13.47
N SER A 61 13.49 -13.20 -12.92
CA SER A 61 13.58 -14.56 -13.45
C SER A 61 12.25 -15.30 -13.37
N TYR A 62 11.54 -15.20 -12.23
CA TYR A 62 10.22 -15.77 -12.04
C TYR A 62 9.23 -15.23 -13.08
N VAL A 63 9.10 -13.91 -13.18
CA VAL A 63 8.14 -13.29 -14.11
C VAL A 63 8.44 -13.70 -15.55
N LYS A 64 9.70 -13.70 -15.97
CA LYS A 64 10.11 -14.17 -17.32
C LYS A 64 9.74 -15.63 -17.57
N ASP A 65 9.88 -16.50 -16.57
CA ASP A 65 9.58 -17.91 -16.66
C ASP A 65 8.06 -18.12 -16.79
N VAL A 66 7.27 -17.57 -15.86
CA VAL A 66 5.83 -17.85 -15.80
C VAL A 66 5.01 -17.12 -16.88
N THR A 67 5.58 -16.09 -17.52
CA THR A 67 4.91 -15.38 -18.62
C THR A 67 5.30 -15.91 -20.02
N ASN A 68 6.31 -16.78 -20.11
CA ASN A 68 6.74 -17.35 -21.37
C ASN A 68 5.84 -18.55 -21.77
N PRO A 69 5.07 -18.47 -22.88
CA PRO A 69 4.19 -19.56 -23.29
C PRO A 69 4.88 -20.89 -23.60
N LYS A 70 6.22 -20.86 -23.76
CA LYS A 70 7.04 -22.05 -24.02
C LYS A 70 7.61 -22.66 -22.73
N SER A 71 7.43 -22.02 -21.58
CA SER A 71 7.89 -22.52 -20.28
C SER A 71 6.93 -23.60 -19.77
N GLN A 72 7.47 -24.60 -19.09
CA GLN A 72 6.69 -25.57 -18.33
C GLN A 72 5.99 -24.93 -17.12
N ASN A 73 6.47 -23.77 -16.68
CA ASN A 73 5.90 -22.99 -15.58
C ASN A 73 4.95 -21.88 -16.05
N TYR A 74 4.54 -21.89 -17.33
CA TYR A 74 3.65 -20.86 -17.85
C TYR A 74 2.35 -20.78 -17.04
N ILE A 75 1.99 -19.55 -16.68
CA ILE A 75 0.73 -19.26 -15.98
C ILE A 75 -0.16 -18.46 -16.95
N PRO A 76 -1.40 -18.91 -17.22
CA PRO A 76 -2.38 -18.13 -17.98
C PRO A 76 -2.62 -16.75 -17.36
N ILE A 77 -2.98 -15.76 -18.18
CA ILE A 77 -3.13 -14.36 -17.72
C ILE A 77 -4.17 -14.26 -16.59
N GLU A 78 -5.27 -14.98 -16.70
CA GLU A 78 -6.36 -15.01 -15.73
C GLU A 78 -5.95 -15.55 -14.35
N ASP A 79 -4.88 -16.34 -14.29
CA ASP A 79 -4.35 -16.95 -13.05
C ASP A 79 -3.13 -16.18 -12.49
N ARG A 80 -2.67 -15.09 -13.15
CA ARG A 80 -1.55 -14.26 -12.68
C ARG A 80 -2.00 -13.28 -11.60
N ILE A 81 -2.11 -13.75 -10.38
CA ILE A 81 -2.55 -12.94 -9.24
C ILE A 81 -1.37 -12.66 -8.31
N ALA A 82 -1.15 -11.39 -8.01
CA ALA A 82 -0.18 -10.92 -7.02
C ALA A 82 -0.90 -10.18 -5.89
N VAL A 83 -0.56 -10.50 -4.65
CA VAL A 83 -1.10 -9.83 -3.46
C VAL A 83 0.00 -9.10 -2.71
N PHE A 84 -0.31 -7.90 -2.23
CA PHE A 84 0.61 -7.04 -1.51
C PHE A 84 -0.02 -6.62 -0.18
N ASP A 85 0.74 -6.73 0.90
CA ASP A 85 0.48 -5.87 2.05
C ASP A 85 0.80 -4.41 1.70
N LEU A 86 0.32 -3.46 2.51
CA LEU A 86 0.59 -2.04 2.27
C LEU A 86 1.65 -1.49 3.21
N ASP A 87 1.36 -1.45 4.51
CA ASP A 87 2.22 -0.79 5.51
C ASP A 87 3.52 -1.56 5.71
N GLY A 88 4.66 -0.91 5.47
CA GLY A 88 5.98 -1.53 5.49
C GLY A 88 6.29 -2.40 4.26
N THR A 89 5.39 -2.43 3.27
CA THR A 89 5.55 -3.17 2.01
C THR A 89 5.51 -2.25 0.79
N LEU A 90 4.50 -1.40 0.69
CA LEU A 90 4.36 -0.39 -0.37
C LEU A 90 4.57 1.02 0.16
N ILE A 91 4.24 1.27 1.43
CA ILE A 91 4.42 2.56 2.11
C ILE A 91 5.13 2.39 3.45
N CYS A 92 5.66 3.49 3.97
CA CYS A 92 6.27 3.57 5.29
C CYS A 92 5.31 3.17 6.42
N GLU A 93 5.77 2.30 7.34
CA GLU A 93 5.02 1.93 8.55
C GLU A 93 5.60 2.51 9.84
N THR A 94 6.69 3.27 9.76
CA THR A 94 7.54 3.62 10.91
C THR A 94 7.61 5.11 11.22
N THR A 95 6.63 5.90 10.78
CA THR A 95 6.59 7.37 10.96
C THR A 95 5.54 7.87 11.97
N PRO A 96 5.66 7.57 13.26
CA PRO A 96 6.44 6.51 13.91
C PRO A 96 5.72 5.15 13.92
N SER A 97 4.50 5.07 13.37
CA SER A 97 3.69 3.86 13.23
C SER A 97 2.82 3.93 11.98
N TYR A 98 1.96 2.93 11.77
CA TYR A 98 1.05 2.81 10.65
C TYR A 98 0.28 4.10 10.37
N PHE A 99 0.06 4.41 9.10
CA PHE A 99 -0.70 5.59 8.68
C PHE A 99 -2.05 5.72 9.42
N GLU A 100 -2.82 4.63 9.46
CA GLU A 100 -4.15 4.64 10.09
C GLU A 100 -4.09 4.83 11.61
N TRP A 101 -3.09 4.26 12.30
CA TRP A 101 -2.94 4.42 13.75
C TRP A 101 -2.62 5.85 14.13
N MET A 102 -1.76 6.50 13.33
CA MET A 102 -1.46 7.91 13.54
C MET A 102 -2.66 8.81 13.24
N MET A 103 -3.45 8.47 12.22
CA MET A 103 -4.70 9.17 11.90
C MET A 103 -5.76 8.99 12.99
N TYR A 104 -5.87 7.80 13.57
CA TYR A 104 -6.72 7.52 14.73
C TYR A 104 -6.31 8.37 15.93
N LEU A 105 -5.01 8.42 16.26
CA LEU A 105 -4.54 9.26 17.37
C LEU A 105 -4.82 10.74 17.14
N GLU A 106 -4.65 11.23 15.93
CA GLU A 106 -4.99 12.61 15.56
C GLU A 106 -6.47 12.88 15.80
N ARG A 107 -7.36 12.02 15.33
CA ARG A 107 -8.82 12.14 15.50
C ARG A 107 -9.24 12.09 16.97
N ALA A 108 -8.71 11.12 17.71
CA ALA A 108 -9.13 10.86 19.09
C ALA A 108 -8.56 11.83 20.14
N LEU A 109 -7.38 12.40 19.87
CA LEU A 109 -6.65 13.19 20.87
C LEU A 109 -6.51 14.67 20.52
N ASN A 110 -6.41 15.01 19.23
CA ASN A 110 -5.98 16.34 18.80
C ASN A 110 -7.03 17.09 17.96
N ASP A 111 -8.02 16.39 17.36
CA ASP A 111 -9.02 17.01 16.49
C ASP A 111 -10.01 17.85 17.32
N PRO A 112 -10.00 19.21 17.24
CA PRO A 112 -10.89 20.05 18.02
C PRO A 112 -12.35 20.00 17.55
N THR A 113 -12.62 19.41 16.39
CA THR A 113 -13.97 19.31 15.80
C THR A 113 -14.71 18.05 16.22
N PHE A 114 -14.03 17.18 16.99
CA PHE A 114 -14.57 15.88 17.40
C PHE A 114 -14.40 15.64 18.91
N THR A 115 -15.41 15.10 19.54
CA THR A 115 -15.35 14.63 20.93
C THR A 115 -15.55 13.12 20.96
N PRO A 116 -14.47 12.34 21.13
CA PRO A 116 -14.58 10.89 21.23
C PRO A 116 -15.29 10.46 22.51
N LYS A 117 -15.82 9.23 22.52
CA LYS A 117 -16.23 8.58 23.78
C LYS A 117 -15.05 8.56 24.75
N ALA A 118 -15.35 8.63 26.06
CA ALA A 118 -14.30 8.64 27.08
C ALA A 118 -13.37 7.40 26.98
N GLU A 119 -13.95 6.22 26.72
CA GLU A 119 -13.23 4.97 26.56
C GLU A 119 -12.27 4.99 25.36
N ASP A 120 -12.69 5.57 24.23
CA ASP A 120 -11.85 5.69 23.02
C ASP A 120 -10.69 6.65 23.25
N ARG A 121 -10.96 7.79 23.92
CA ARG A 121 -9.91 8.76 24.27
C ARG A 121 -8.86 8.14 25.20
N GLU A 122 -9.28 7.45 26.24
CA GLU A 122 -8.34 6.78 27.16
C GLU A 122 -7.56 5.68 26.45
N TYR A 123 -8.20 4.92 25.58
CA TYR A 123 -7.51 3.89 24.83
C TYR A 123 -6.52 4.48 23.82
N ALA A 124 -6.84 5.58 23.15
CA ALA A 124 -5.92 6.30 22.28
C ALA A 124 -4.64 6.74 23.02
N LYS A 125 -4.72 7.16 24.29
CA LYS A 125 -3.54 7.44 25.12
C LYS A 125 -2.69 6.19 25.35
N VAL A 126 -3.31 5.04 25.56
CA VAL A 126 -2.60 3.75 25.71
C VAL A 126 -1.88 3.39 24.40
N VAL A 127 -2.54 3.55 23.25
CA VAL A 127 -1.95 3.32 21.93
C VAL A 127 -0.79 4.27 21.69
N LYS A 128 -0.96 5.56 21.98
CA LYS A 128 0.10 6.56 21.88
C LYS A 128 1.32 6.16 22.72
N LYS A 129 1.11 5.77 23.97
CA LYS A 129 2.19 5.29 24.84
C LYS A 129 2.89 4.06 24.28
N ALA A 130 2.15 3.12 23.70
CA ALA A 130 2.72 1.93 23.08
C ALA A 130 3.62 2.28 21.89
N ILE A 131 3.19 3.21 21.06
CA ILE A 131 3.97 3.65 19.89
C ILE A 131 5.27 4.34 20.30
N TYR A 132 5.21 5.26 21.25
CA TYR A 132 6.34 6.14 21.56
C TYR A 132 7.27 5.62 22.68
N GLU A 133 6.78 4.76 23.59
CA GLU A 133 7.53 4.44 24.81
C GLU A 133 7.74 2.94 25.05
N THR A 134 6.67 2.12 24.91
CA THR A 134 6.71 0.75 25.44
C THR A 134 6.79 -0.35 24.39
N GLY A 135 6.58 0.00 23.11
CA GLY A 135 6.39 -0.97 22.03
C GLY A 135 4.94 -1.48 21.97
N ILE A 136 4.52 -1.90 20.78
CA ILE A 136 3.14 -2.33 20.49
C ILE A 136 2.99 -3.82 20.86
N PRO A 137 2.12 -4.17 21.84
CA PRO A 137 1.80 -5.56 22.12
C PRO A 137 1.01 -6.22 20.99
N GLY A 138 1.24 -7.52 20.78
CA GLY A 138 0.60 -8.25 19.66
C GLY A 138 -0.92 -8.47 19.77
N ASP A 139 -1.52 -8.19 20.92
CA ASP A 139 -2.97 -8.27 21.16
C ASP A 139 -3.68 -6.91 21.03
N MET A 140 -2.92 -5.81 20.84
CA MET A 140 -3.46 -4.45 20.75
C MET A 140 -4.29 -4.24 19.48
N GLU A 141 -3.94 -4.88 18.37
CA GLU A 141 -4.48 -4.64 17.02
C GLU A 141 -6.01 -4.69 16.95
N ARG A 142 -6.66 -5.68 17.61
CA ARG A 142 -8.12 -5.82 17.56
C ARG A 142 -8.83 -4.71 18.33
N LYS A 143 -8.32 -4.32 19.48
CA LYS A 143 -8.92 -3.29 20.31
C LYS A 143 -8.71 -1.91 19.70
N GLU A 144 -7.55 -1.70 19.11
CA GLU A 144 -7.25 -0.50 18.35
C GLU A 144 -8.23 -0.35 17.17
N ALA A 145 -8.42 -1.39 16.34
CA ALA A 145 -9.32 -1.35 15.19
C ALA A 145 -10.78 -1.06 15.59
N LYS A 146 -11.24 -1.57 16.73
CA LYS A 146 -12.57 -1.25 17.27
C LYS A 146 -12.68 0.22 17.68
N SER A 147 -11.70 0.74 18.41
CA SER A 147 -11.69 2.13 18.84
C SER A 147 -11.54 3.08 17.65
N GLN A 148 -10.71 2.74 16.67
CA GLN A 148 -10.59 3.47 15.42
C GLN A 148 -11.92 3.52 14.67
N ALA A 149 -12.61 2.39 14.50
CA ALA A 149 -13.93 2.36 13.87
C ALA A 149 -14.92 3.26 14.62
N SER A 150 -14.91 3.23 15.97
CA SER A 150 -15.76 4.06 16.82
C SER A 150 -15.54 5.57 16.62
N VAL A 151 -14.28 6.03 16.52
CA VAL A 151 -13.99 7.47 16.36
C VAL A 151 -14.30 8.02 14.97
N PHE A 152 -14.45 7.16 13.99
CA PHE A 152 -14.84 7.52 12.61
C PHE A 152 -16.29 7.08 12.28
N ALA A 153 -17.02 6.48 13.23
CA ALA A 153 -18.41 6.08 13.02
C ALA A 153 -19.31 7.31 12.80
N GLY A 154 -20.30 7.14 11.92
CA GLY A 154 -21.24 8.20 11.54
C GLY A 154 -20.73 9.17 10.47
N MET A 155 -19.44 9.17 10.15
CA MET A 155 -18.94 9.95 9.01
C MET A 155 -19.48 9.37 7.70
N THR A 156 -19.94 10.21 6.80
CA THR A 156 -20.20 9.81 5.42
C THR A 156 -18.88 9.42 4.72
N LEU A 157 -18.98 8.62 3.67
CA LEU A 157 -17.76 8.25 2.90
C LEU A 157 -17.03 9.48 2.35
N PRO A 158 -17.70 10.53 1.80
CA PRO A 158 -17.02 11.76 1.39
C PRO A 158 -16.34 12.52 2.53
N GLU A 159 -16.95 12.60 3.73
CA GLU A 159 -16.34 13.24 4.90
C GLU A 159 -15.08 12.48 5.34
N TYR A 160 -15.16 11.16 5.39
CA TYR A 160 -14.01 10.32 5.71
C TYR A 160 -12.89 10.47 4.67
N GLU A 161 -13.23 10.49 3.39
CA GLU A 161 -12.26 10.74 2.31
C GLU A 161 -11.57 12.10 2.48
N ALA A 162 -12.33 13.14 2.76
CA ALA A 162 -11.77 14.47 3.01
C ALA A 162 -10.83 14.48 4.23
N TYR A 163 -11.18 13.75 5.29
CA TYR A 163 -10.34 13.62 6.49
C TYR A 163 -9.03 12.89 6.19
N VAL A 164 -9.09 11.75 5.50
CA VAL A 164 -7.90 10.99 5.08
C VAL A 164 -6.99 11.86 4.20
N LYS A 165 -7.55 12.52 3.17
CA LYS A 165 -6.80 13.42 2.28
C LYS A 165 -6.12 14.57 3.02
N LYS A 166 -6.78 15.15 4.03
CA LYS A 166 -6.18 16.16 4.90
C LYS A 166 -5.02 15.57 5.70
N PHE A 167 -5.20 14.39 6.29
CA PHE A 167 -4.15 13.73 7.07
C PHE A 167 -2.94 13.31 6.22
N MET A 168 -3.15 12.92 4.96
CA MET A 168 -2.08 12.64 4.00
C MET A 168 -1.11 13.81 3.80
N GLN A 169 -1.55 15.06 4.00
CA GLN A 169 -0.70 16.24 3.85
C GLN A 169 0.19 16.52 5.07
N THR A 170 0.00 15.80 6.18
CA THR A 170 0.80 15.96 7.37
C THR A 170 2.21 15.39 7.19
N PRO A 171 3.24 15.98 7.86
CA PRO A 171 4.59 15.46 7.80
C PRO A 171 4.68 14.01 8.32
N ALA A 172 5.49 13.18 7.68
CA ALA A 172 5.89 11.88 8.18
C ALA A 172 6.88 12.08 9.35
N GLU A 173 6.43 11.80 10.56
CA GLU A 173 7.23 12.05 11.77
C GLU A 173 8.52 11.22 11.77
N GLY A 174 9.64 11.85 12.11
CA GLY A 174 10.96 11.22 12.07
C GLY A 174 11.65 11.28 10.72
N MET A 175 10.99 11.85 9.69
CA MET A 175 11.53 12.02 8.35
C MET A 175 11.48 13.49 7.92
N ASN A 176 12.51 13.96 7.21
CA ASN A 176 12.52 15.27 6.57
C ASN A 176 12.02 15.16 5.13
N ASN A 177 11.33 16.17 4.66
CA ASN A 177 10.86 16.30 3.27
C ASN A 177 9.91 15.17 2.82
N LEU A 178 9.19 14.55 3.75
CA LEU A 178 8.25 13.47 3.46
C LEU A 178 6.89 13.77 4.09
N LYS A 179 5.83 13.69 3.29
CA LYS A 179 4.44 13.69 3.77
C LYS A 179 3.96 12.24 3.92
N ARG A 180 3.02 12.01 4.82
CA ARG A 180 2.45 10.69 5.05
C ARG A 180 1.78 10.10 3.80
N GLY A 181 1.11 10.94 3.00
CA GLY A 181 0.46 10.53 1.75
C GLY A 181 1.40 10.25 0.58
N ASP A 182 2.67 10.62 0.69
CA ASP A 182 3.69 10.46 -0.35
C ASP A 182 4.76 9.41 0.05
N SER A 183 4.60 8.74 1.19
CA SER A 183 5.59 7.85 1.79
C SER A 183 5.69 6.46 1.14
N PHE A 184 5.52 6.40 -0.19
CA PHE A 184 5.62 5.15 -0.95
C PHE A 184 7.07 4.76 -1.21
N TYR A 185 7.35 3.47 -1.11
CA TYR A 185 8.66 2.91 -1.46
C TYR A 185 8.81 2.86 -2.98
N LEU A 186 9.64 3.74 -3.53
CA LEU A 186 9.89 3.84 -4.98
C LEU A 186 10.22 2.48 -5.63
N PRO A 187 11.09 1.65 -5.02
CA PRO A 187 11.39 0.32 -5.56
C PRO A 187 10.16 -0.58 -5.65
N MET A 188 9.23 -0.46 -4.70
CA MET A 188 8.03 -1.32 -4.69
C MET A 188 6.96 -0.82 -5.66
N VAL A 189 6.87 0.49 -5.92
CA VAL A 189 6.05 1.04 -7.01
C VAL A 189 6.55 0.51 -8.36
N GLU A 190 7.88 0.39 -8.55
CA GLU A 190 8.44 -0.27 -9.74
C GLU A 190 8.02 -1.75 -9.86
N VAL A 191 7.97 -2.49 -8.75
CA VAL A 191 7.51 -3.89 -8.75
C VAL A 191 6.05 -3.98 -9.19
N VAL A 192 5.17 -3.14 -8.64
CA VAL A 192 3.76 -3.09 -9.04
C VAL A 192 3.63 -2.77 -10.53
N SER A 193 4.35 -1.75 -11.02
CA SER A 193 4.36 -1.39 -12.44
C SER A 193 4.86 -2.54 -13.33
N TYR A 194 5.93 -3.22 -12.92
CA TYR A 194 6.50 -4.36 -13.65
C TYR A 194 5.53 -5.54 -13.76
N LEU A 195 4.87 -5.89 -12.66
CA LEU A 195 3.88 -6.96 -12.64
C LEU A 195 2.66 -6.61 -13.50
N HIS A 196 2.17 -5.37 -13.40
CA HIS A 196 1.09 -4.88 -14.26
C HIS A 196 1.45 -4.97 -15.75
N ALA A 197 2.67 -4.52 -16.14
CA ALA A 197 3.16 -4.63 -17.52
C ALA A 197 3.25 -6.08 -18.02
N ASN A 198 3.32 -7.06 -17.11
CA ASN A 198 3.33 -8.50 -17.39
C ASN A 198 1.95 -9.16 -17.19
N ASN A 199 0.88 -8.38 -17.17
CA ASN A 199 -0.51 -8.82 -17.05
C ASN A 199 -0.81 -9.59 -15.75
N PHE A 200 -0.19 -9.20 -14.63
CA PHE A 200 -0.63 -9.66 -13.32
C PHE A 200 -1.79 -8.81 -12.84
N LYS A 201 -2.83 -9.44 -12.33
CA LYS A 201 -3.85 -8.77 -11.55
C LYS A 201 -3.32 -8.56 -10.13
N ILE A 202 -3.32 -7.32 -9.68
CA ILE A 202 -2.67 -6.93 -8.42
C ILE A 202 -3.73 -6.56 -7.41
N PHE A 203 -3.59 -7.11 -6.20
CA PHE A 203 -4.45 -6.80 -5.07
C PHE A 203 -3.61 -6.28 -3.89
N ILE A 204 -4.16 -5.33 -3.16
CA ILE A 204 -3.69 -4.98 -1.82
C ILE A 204 -4.52 -5.79 -0.82
N VAL A 205 -3.84 -6.41 0.16
CA VAL A 205 -4.45 -7.20 1.25
C VAL A 205 -3.79 -6.75 2.55
N SER A 206 -4.40 -5.81 3.25
CA SER A 206 -3.77 -5.06 4.33
C SER A 206 -4.57 -5.08 5.62
N GLY A 207 -3.84 -5.03 6.76
CA GLY A 207 -4.43 -4.82 8.07
C GLY A 207 -5.05 -3.46 8.29
N SER A 208 -4.79 -2.49 7.42
CA SER A 208 -5.34 -1.13 7.52
C SER A 208 -6.76 -1.03 6.96
N ASP A 209 -7.47 0.04 7.34
CA ASP A 209 -8.85 0.31 6.94
C ASP A 209 -9.01 0.38 5.42
N ARG A 210 -9.90 -0.44 4.84
CA ARG A 210 -10.12 -0.58 3.40
C ARG A 210 -10.39 0.75 2.71
N GLN A 211 -11.21 1.63 3.31
CA GLN A 211 -11.53 2.91 2.68
C GLN A 211 -10.33 3.87 2.71
N ALA A 212 -9.58 3.89 3.83
CA ALA A 212 -8.35 4.66 3.89
C ALA A 212 -7.33 4.19 2.84
N LEU A 213 -7.19 2.87 2.65
CA LEU A 213 -6.32 2.29 1.62
C LEU A 213 -6.70 2.74 0.21
N ARG A 214 -8.00 2.70 -0.12
CA ARG A 214 -8.52 3.14 -1.43
C ARG A 214 -8.19 4.60 -1.72
N ILE A 215 -8.25 5.44 -0.70
CA ILE A 215 -7.94 6.88 -0.81
C ILE A 215 -6.44 7.10 -0.93
N LEU A 216 -5.66 6.41 -0.09
CA LEU A 216 -4.22 6.57 -0.01
C LEU A 216 -3.51 6.12 -1.29
N THR A 217 -3.98 5.05 -1.93
CA THR A 217 -3.36 4.47 -3.14
C THR A 217 -3.92 5.02 -4.45
N ASP A 218 -5.02 5.78 -4.40
CA ASP A 218 -5.71 6.31 -5.59
C ASP A 218 -4.77 7.13 -6.48
N GLY A 219 -4.70 6.76 -7.75
CA GLY A 219 -3.93 7.48 -8.77
C GLY A 219 -2.41 7.34 -8.70
N ILE A 220 -1.85 6.45 -7.85
CA ILE A 220 -0.39 6.21 -7.77
C ILE A 220 0.02 4.96 -8.54
N MET A 221 -0.71 3.89 -8.37
CA MET A 221 -0.39 2.58 -8.92
C MET A 221 -1.55 2.07 -9.77
N PRO A 222 -1.30 1.20 -10.76
CA PRO A 222 -2.34 0.59 -11.58
C PRO A 222 -3.09 -0.52 -10.80
N ILE A 223 -3.74 -0.12 -9.70
CA ILE A 223 -4.52 -0.99 -8.83
C ILE A 223 -5.91 -0.40 -8.70
N GLU A 224 -6.91 -1.14 -9.18
CA GLU A 224 -8.31 -0.70 -9.12
C GLU A 224 -8.83 -0.72 -7.67
N LYS A 225 -9.80 0.16 -7.36
CA LYS A 225 -10.36 0.29 -6.00
C LYS A 225 -11.03 -0.99 -5.49
N ASP A 226 -11.56 -1.81 -6.37
CA ASP A 226 -12.17 -3.11 -6.08
C ASP A 226 -11.12 -4.22 -5.83
N ASN A 227 -9.85 -3.98 -6.21
CA ASN A 227 -8.73 -4.86 -5.89
C ASN A 227 -8.08 -4.54 -4.52
N ILE A 228 -8.74 -3.75 -3.67
CA ILE A 228 -8.22 -3.39 -2.35
C ILE A 228 -9.05 -4.07 -1.27
N ILE A 229 -8.40 -4.99 -0.56
CA ILE A 229 -8.90 -5.75 0.56
C ILE A 229 -8.25 -5.21 1.85
N GLY A 230 -9.03 -4.98 2.87
CA GLY A 230 -8.52 -4.41 4.12
C GLY A 230 -9.41 -4.71 5.31
N THR A 231 -9.05 -4.14 6.44
CA THR A 231 -9.90 -4.12 7.63
C THR A 231 -11.23 -3.45 7.32
N ASP A 232 -12.32 -4.07 7.73
CA ASP A 232 -13.67 -3.63 7.42
C ASP A 232 -14.42 -3.07 8.61
N VAL A 233 -15.23 -2.08 8.30
CA VAL A 233 -16.30 -1.55 9.15
C VAL A 233 -17.63 -1.73 8.42
N TRP A 234 -18.74 -1.75 9.17
CA TRP A 234 -20.06 -1.69 8.55
C TRP A 234 -20.23 -0.38 7.78
N ASN A 235 -20.90 -0.47 6.66
CA ASN A 235 -21.42 0.69 5.94
C ASN A 235 -22.94 0.67 6.13
N LEU A 236 -23.49 1.75 6.65
CA LEU A 236 -24.90 1.89 7.00
C LEU A 236 -25.51 3.03 6.17
N ALA A 237 -26.85 3.02 6.02
CA ALA A 237 -27.54 4.21 5.54
C ALA A 237 -27.67 5.24 6.67
N SER A 238 -27.56 6.52 6.35
CA SER A 238 -27.54 7.61 7.36
C SER A 238 -28.78 7.66 8.26
N HIS A 239 -29.92 7.21 7.76
CA HIS A 239 -31.19 7.16 8.49
C HIS A 239 -31.56 5.76 8.98
N GLN A 240 -30.72 4.75 8.77
CA GLN A 240 -30.98 3.36 9.16
C GLN A 240 -31.09 3.18 10.67
N GLY A 241 -30.33 3.95 11.45
CA GLY A 241 -30.30 3.83 12.90
C GLY A 241 -29.93 2.41 13.35
N ASN A 242 -30.77 1.81 14.21
CA ASN A 242 -30.60 0.44 14.72
C ASN A 242 -31.39 -0.61 13.90
N THR A 243 -32.01 -0.23 12.79
CA THR A 243 -32.76 -1.16 11.94
C THR A 243 -31.76 -2.11 11.25
N ASP A 244 -32.05 -3.42 11.27
CA ASP A 244 -31.22 -4.39 10.56
C ASP A 244 -31.24 -4.11 9.05
N GLY A 245 -30.11 -4.31 8.38
CA GLY A 245 -30.00 -4.11 6.95
C GLY A 245 -30.93 -4.98 6.11
N LEU A 246 -31.41 -6.11 6.66
CA LEU A 246 -32.44 -6.94 6.02
C LEU A 246 -33.82 -6.28 6.00
N ASP A 247 -34.07 -5.36 6.91
CA ASP A 247 -35.36 -4.69 7.10
C ASP A 247 -35.33 -3.21 6.66
N TYR A 248 -34.18 -2.73 6.20
CA TYR A 248 -33.98 -1.34 5.77
C TYR A 248 -33.85 -1.20 4.25
N LEU A 249 -34.64 -0.32 3.66
CA LEU A 249 -34.51 0.06 2.25
C LEU A 249 -33.76 1.39 2.16
N TYR A 250 -32.67 1.42 1.42
CA TYR A 250 -31.89 2.64 1.14
C TYR A 250 -32.76 3.69 0.43
N GLU A 251 -32.92 4.86 1.02
CA GLU A 251 -33.84 5.90 0.54
C GLU A 251 -33.10 7.03 -0.20
N LYS A 252 -33.88 7.88 -0.90
CA LYS A 252 -33.36 8.96 -1.74
C LYS A 252 -32.45 9.94 -1.00
N ASN A 253 -32.70 10.17 0.28
CA ASN A 253 -31.96 11.14 1.11
C ASN A 253 -30.91 10.48 2.01
N ASP A 254 -30.68 9.18 1.82
CA ASP A 254 -29.61 8.49 2.53
C ASP A 254 -28.25 8.78 1.92
N GLU A 255 -27.27 8.79 2.81
CA GLU A 255 -25.85 8.71 2.49
C GLU A 255 -25.28 7.45 3.12
N VAL A 256 -24.22 6.91 2.55
CA VAL A 256 -23.50 5.80 3.17
C VAL A 256 -22.60 6.37 4.26
N ILE A 257 -22.81 5.92 5.49
CA ILE A 257 -21.99 6.29 6.65
C ILE A 257 -21.18 5.09 7.17
N ARG A 258 -20.08 5.38 7.83
CA ARG A 258 -19.24 4.38 8.51
C ARG A 258 -19.89 3.94 9.80
N GLY A 259 -19.85 2.66 10.04
CA GLY A 259 -20.38 2.02 11.25
C GLY A 259 -19.29 1.39 12.11
N GLU A 260 -19.67 0.32 12.80
CA GLU A 260 -18.82 -0.41 13.72
C GLU A 260 -17.81 -1.33 12.99
N PHE A 261 -16.77 -1.73 13.74
CA PHE A 261 -15.77 -2.69 13.32
C PHE A 261 -16.38 -4.05 12.95
N VAL A 262 -15.96 -4.60 11.82
CA VAL A 262 -16.34 -5.93 11.34
C VAL A 262 -15.20 -6.93 11.51
N LEU A 263 -14.07 -6.69 10.83
CA LEU A 263 -12.99 -7.66 10.74
C LEU A 263 -11.63 -6.94 10.57
N LYS A 264 -10.63 -7.36 11.34
CA LYS A 264 -9.21 -6.95 11.14
C LYS A 264 -8.54 -7.91 10.14
N ASP A 265 -8.02 -7.37 9.05
CA ASP A 265 -7.45 -8.16 7.95
C ASP A 265 -5.96 -8.48 8.16
N VAL A 266 -5.66 -9.27 9.19
CA VAL A 266 -4.30 -9.71 9.52
C VAL A 266 -4.24 -11.23 9.68
N LYS A 267 -3.07 -11.80 9.49
CA LYS A 267 -2.80 -13.24 9.69
C LYS A 267 -3.74 -14.11 8.84
N MET A 268 -4.44 -15.07 9.46
CA MET A 268 -5.35 -15.99 8.74
C MET A 268 -6.54 -15.24 8.10
N ASN A 269 -6.93 -14.09 8.62
CA ASN A 269 -7.99 -13.28 8.02
C ASN A 269 -7.62 -12.76 6.63
N LYS A 270 -6.36 -12.45 6.36
CA LYS A 270 -5.89 -12.14 4.99
C LYS A 270 -6.20 -13.30 4.03
N VAL A 271 -5.91 -14.53 4.44
CA VAL A 271 -6.23 -15.73 3.63
C VAL A 271 -7.73 -15.89 3.43
N SER A 272 -8.52 -15.71 4.50
CA SER A 272 -9.97 -15.79 4.43
C SER A 272 -10.56 -14.77 3.45
N ASN A 273 -10.06 -13.53 3.49
CA ASN A 273 -10.50 -12.47 2.60
C ASN A 273 -10.03 -12.69 1.14
N ILE A 274 -8.81 -13.18 0.92
CA ILE A 274 -8.33 -13.59 -0.41
C ILE A 274 -9.26 -14.67 -0.99
N ALA A 275 -9.55 -15.71 -0.22
CA ALA A 275 -10.43 -16.79 -0.65
C ALA A 275 -11.86 -16.32 -0.95
N ARG A 276 -12.38 -15.37 -0.17
CA ARG A 276 -13.75 -14.84 -0.32
C ARG A 276 -13.89 -13.86 -1.48
N GLU A 277 -12.91 -12.94 -1.65
CA GLU A 277 -13.03 -11.80 -2.55
C GLU A 277 -12.33 -12.03 -3.90
N ILE A 278 -11.21 -12.75 -3.89
CA ILE A 278 -10.47 -13.10 -5.11
C ILE A 278 -10.96 -14.45 -5.67
N GLY A 279 -11.25 -15.42 -4.79
CA GLY A 279 -11.70 -16.76 -5.16
C GLY A 279 -10.61 -17.65 -5.77
N GLN A 280 -9.37 -17.18 -5.81
CA GLN A 280 -8.21 -17.89 -6.37
C GLN A 280 -6.99 -17.74 -5.47
N GLN A 281 -6.12 -18.74 -5.47
CA GLN A 281 -4.85 -18.71 -4.76
C GLN A 281 -3.84 -17.83 -5.54
N PRO A 282 -3.24 -16.80 -4.91
CA PRO A 282 -2.24 -15.97 -5.56
C PRO A 282 -0.99 -16.75 -5.94
N VAL A 283 -0.25 -16.29 -6.94
CA VAL A 283 1.04 -16.88 -7.35
C VAL A 283 2.23 -16.03 -6.90
N LEU A 284 1.98 -14.80 -6.45
CA LEU A 284 2.96 -13.91 -5.83
C LEU A 284 2.37 -13.26 -4.59
N ALA A 285 3.16 -13.16 -3.52
CA ALA A 285 2.83 -12.40 -2.33
C ALA A 285 4.00 -11.53 -1.89
N PHE A 286 3.68 -10.31 -1.43
CA PHE A 286 4.64 -9.37 -0.86
C PHE A 286 4.10 -8.85 0.48
N GLY A 287 4.96 -8.77 1.48
CA GLY A 287 4.62 -8.29 2.82
C GLY A 287 5.90 -8.04 3.62
N ASN A 288 5.79 -7.73 4.92
CA ASN A 288 6.94 -7.35 5.73
C ASN A 288 6.91 -7.88 7.17
N SER A 289 5.82 -8.49 7.59
CA SER A 289 5.60 -8.78 9.00
C SER A 289 5.01 -10.17 9.25
N SER A 290 4.96 -10.57 10.52
CA SER A 290 4.28 -11.81 10.92
C SER A 290 2.76 -11.77 10.63
N GLY A 291 2.19 -10.59 10.42
CA GLY A 291 0.81 -10.41 9.95
C GLY A 291 0.57 -11.03 8.57
N ASP A 292 1.61 -11.14 7.74
CA ASP A 292 1.56 -11.63 6.36
C ASP A 292 1.90 -13.12 6.23
N SER A 293 2.42 -13.73 7.30
CA SER A 293 2.92 -15.12 7.25
C SER A 293 1.91 -16.12 6.69
N SER A 294 0.63 -15.97 7.05
CA SER A 294 -0.44 -16.83 6.52
C SER A 294 -0.68 -16.59 5.03
N MET A 295 -0.64 -15.33 4.58
CA MET A 295 -0.75 -14.96 3.17
C MET A 295 0.43 -15.52 2.36
N PHE A 296 1.67 -15.41 2.86
CA PHE A 296 2.85 -16.00 2.24
C PHE A 296 2.71 -17.52 2.08
N ASN A 297 2.40 -18.21 3.18
CA ASN A 297 2.24 -19.66 3.15
C ASN A 297 1.07 -20.09 2.25
N TYR A 298 -0.06 -19.40 2.32
CA TYR A 298 -1.19 -19.68 1.42
C TYR A 298 -0.78 -19.55 -0.05
N THR A 299 0.03 -18.55 -0.37
CA THR A 299 0.52 -18.34 -1.75
C THR A 299 1.40 -19.49 -2.24
N ILE A 300 2.33 -20.00 -1.40
CA ILE A 300 3.33 -20.97 -1.87
C ILE A 300 3.01 -22.44 -1.60
N VAL A 301 2.17 -22.74 -0.60
CA VAL A 301 1.90 -24.13 -0.19
C VAL A 301 0.77 -24.73 -1.03
N ASN A 302 1.00 -25.90 -1.61
CA ASN A 302 0.04 -26.62 -2.44
C ASN A 302 -0.55 -25.79 -3.59
N ASN A 303 0.21 -24.82 -4.12
CA ASN A 303 -0.23 -24.03 -5.26
C ASN A 303 -0.18 -24.87 -6.55
N LYS A 304 -1.19 -24.70 -7.38
CA LYS A 304 -1.27 -25.30 -8.72
C LYS A 304 -0.10 -24.90 -9.62
N TYR A 305 0.43 -23.68 -9.38
CA TYR A 305 1.49 -23.08 -10.16
C TYR A 305 2.76 -22.87 -9.32
N LYS A 306 3.87 -22.62 -9.98
CA LYS A 306 5.07 -22.07 -9.35
C LYS A 306 4.72 -20.74 -8.70
N ALA A 307 4.94 -20.61 -7.41
CA ALA A 307 4.59 -19.41 -6.65
C ALA A 307 5.74 -18.97 -5.75
N LEU A 308 5.83 -17.67 -5.47
CA LEU A 308 6.84 -17.08 -4.60
C LEU A 308 6.22 -16.10 -3.60
N ALA A 309 6.84 -16.00 -2.43
CA ALA A 309 6.54 -14.99 -1.42
C ALA A 309 7.80 -14.19 -1.10
N PHE A 310 7.67 -12.86 -1.07
CA PHE A 310 8.74 -11.91 -0.79
C PHE A 310 8.45 -11.18 0.51
N SER A 311 9.40 -11.17 1.43
CA SER A 311 9.28 -10.46 2.70
C SER A 311 10.28 -9.31 2.77
N LEU A 312 9.78 -8.07 2.81
CA LEU A 312 10.58 -6.89 3.02
C LEU A 312 11.11 -6.89 4.47
N LEU A 313 12.37 -6.58 4.60
CA LEU A 313 13.06 -6.47 5.88
C LEU A 313 13.28 -4.99 6.20
N CYS A 314 12.79 -4.55 7.37
CA CYS A 314 13.00 -3.18 7.83
C CYS A 314 14.43 -2.99 8.39
N ASP A 315 15.46 -3.37 7.61
CA ASP A 315 16.87 -3.39 8.03
C ASP A 315 17.66 -2.11 7.66
N ASP A 316 17.01 -1.13 7.03
CA ASP A 316 17.63 0.17 6.77
C ASP A 316 17.39 1.12 7.94
N THR A 317 18.44 1.40 8.69
CA THR A 317 18.41 2.31 9.84
C THR A 317 18.98 3.70 9.51
N GLU A 318 19.40 3.93 8.27
CA GLU A 318 20.00 5.19 7.82
C GLU A 318 19.02 6.02 6.99
N ARG A 319 18.36 5.39 6.03
CA ARG A 319 17.41 6.04 5.10
C ARG A 319 15.96 5.86 5.52
N GLU A 320 15.70 4.91 6.45
CA GLU A 320 14.39 4.56 7.01
C GLU A 320 14.49 4.45 8.55
N LEU A 321 13.36 4.51 9.24
CA LEU A 321 13.26 4.26 10.68
C LEU A 321 13.24 2.75 10.97
N GLY A 322 14.23 2.04 10.43
CA GLY A 322 14.31 0.59 10.47
C GLY A 322 14.48 0.01 11.87
N ASN A 323 14.23 -1.30 11.97
CA ASN A 323 14.39 -2.08 13.20
C ASN A 323 15.14 -3.39 12.91
N GLN A 324 16.43 -3.41 13.18
CA GLN A 324 17.28 -4.57 12.91
C GLN A 324 16.77 -5.86 13.59
N LYS A 325 16.30 -5.77 14.83
CA LYS A 325 15.77 -6.94 15.57
C LYS A 325 14.52 -7.53 14.91
N LYS A 326 13.62 -6.66 14.40
CA LYS A 326 12.43 -7.09 13.63
C LYS A 326 12.86 -7.72 12.31
N ALA A 327 13.80 -7.11 11.61
CA ALA A 327 14.37 -7.61 10.36
C ALA A 327 15.01 -8.98 10.51
N ASP A 328 15.83 -9.19 11.56
CA ASP A 328 16.50 -10.48 11.82
C ASP A 328 15.48 -11.60 12.10
N LYS A 329 14.43 -11.32 12.85
CA LYS A 329 13.33 -12.28 13.08
C LYS A 329 12.62 -12.66 11.78
N MET A 330 12.37 -11.69 10.91
CA MET A 330 11.73 -11.95 9.62
C MET A 330 12.66 -12.71 8.68
N ARG A 331 13.95 -12.41 8.68
CA ARG A 331 14.97 -13.17 7.92
C ARG A 331 15.00 -14.64 8.34
N ALA A 332 15.00 -14.94 9.64
CA ALA A 332 14.90 -16.30 10.14
C ALA A 332 13.58 -17.00 9.72
N SER A 333 12.48 -16.26 9.66
CA SER A 333 11.22 -16.79 9.14
C SER A 333 11.30 -17.09 7.64
N CYS A 334 11.95 -16.24 6.85
CA CYS A 334 12.19 -16.49 5.42
C CYS A 334 12.96 -17.78 5.21
N GLU A 335 14.04 -18.01 5.95
CA GLU A 335 14.83 -19.25 5.91
C GLU A 335 13.98 -20.47 6.28
N LYS A 336 13.19 -20.36 7.34
CA LYS A 336 12.36 -21.46 7.84
C LYS A 336 11.26 -21.87 6.86
N TYR A 337 10.60 -20.91 6.20
CA TYR A 337 9.40 -21.15 5.40
C TYR A 337 9.63 -21.06 3.88
N GLY A 338 10.84 -20.73 3.45
CA GLY A 338 11.18 -20.62 2.03
C GLY A 338 10.70 -19.33 1.37
N TRP A 339 10.47 -18.26 2.14
CA TRP A 339 10.19 -16.94 1.59
C TRP A 339 11.48 -16.24 1.17
N ILE A 340 11.39 -15.32 0.23
CA ILE A 340 12.54 -14.57 -0.28
C ILE A 340 12.65 -13.27 0.51
N PRO A 341 13.75 -13.06 1.27
CA PRO A 341 13.97 -11.79 1.96
C PRO A 341 14.34 -10.70 0.96
N VAL A 342 13.80 -9.50 1.15
CA VAL A 342 14.14 -8.27 0.43
C VAL A 342 14.73 -7.30 1.44
N SER A 343 16.01 -7.01 1.36
CA SER A 343 16.69 -6.06 2.24
C SER A 343 16.44 -4.64 1.74
N MET A 344 15.75 -3.82 2.52
CA MET A 344 15.59 -2.40 2.16
C MET A 344 16.93 -1.68 2.09
N ARG A 345 17.89 -2.05 2.95
CA ARG A 345 19.22 -1.48 2.99
C ARG A 345 20.07 -1.86 1.77
N ASP A 346 20.09 -3.15 1.43
CA ASP A 346 21.07 -3.69 0.46
C ASP A 346 20.48 -3.84 -0.95
N ASP A 347 19.17 -4.13 -1.07
CA ASP A 347 18.52 -4.40 -2.35
C ASP A 347 17.99 -3.11 -3.02
N PHE A 348 17.74 -2.05 -2.24
CA PHE A 348 17.23 -0.78 -2.73
C PHE A 348 18.34 0.27 -2.88
N LYS A 349 18.39 0.97 -4.02
CA LYS A 349 19.30 2.11 -4.22
C LYS A 349 18.85 3.33 -3.45
N THR A 350 17.56 3.58 -3.42
CA THR A 350 16.89 4.61 -2.62
C THR A 350 15.53 4.07 -2.16
N ILE A 351 14.92 4.66 -1.14
CA ILE A 351 13.60 4.26 -0.63
C ILE A 351 12.53 5.25 -1.11
N TYR A 352 12.72 6.54 -0.83
CA TYR A 352 11.77 7.63 -1.13
C TYR A 352 12.32 8.69 -2.09
N GLY A 353 13.56 8.51 -2.59
CA GLY A 353 14.36 9.51 -3.29
C GLY A 353 15.43 10.12 -2.40
N ASP A 354 16.47 10.71 -3.04
CA ASP A 354 17.72 11.12 -2.37
C ASP A 354 17.56 12.34 -1.43
N ASN A 355 16.45 13.06 -1.53
CA ASN A 355 16.18 14.27 -0.73
C ASN A 355 15.37 13.99 0.55
N VAL A 356 14.89 12.78 0.73
CA VAL A 356 14.24 12.34 1.97
C VAL A 356 15.29 11.78 2.91
N THR A 357 15.34 12.29 4.12
CA THR A 357 16.33 11.90 5.12
C THR A 357 15.66 11.70 6.47
N ARG A 358 16.29 10.91 7.34
CA ARG A 358 15.84 10.84 8.73
C ARG A 358 16.00 12.19 9.42
N ALA A 359 15.01 12.59 10.19
CA ALA A 359 15.15 13.71 11.13
C ALA A 359 16.14 13.32 12.24
N LYS A 360 17.01 14.27 12.59
CA LYS A 360 18.01 14.09 13.66
C LYS A 360 17.39 14.28 15.03
#